data_47d5dea9d9a5e665ee8587c0cb3f7c62
#
_entry.id   47d5dea9d9a5e665ee8587c0cb3f7c62
#
_cell.length_a   1.000
_cell.length_b   1.000
_cell.length_c   1.000
_cell.angle_alpha   90.00
_cell.angle_beta   90.00
_cell.angle_gamma   90.00
#
_symmetry.space_group_name_H-M   'P 1'
#
loop_
_entity.id
_entity.type
_entity.pdbx_description
1 polymer ?
#
loop_
_entity_poly.entity_id
_entity_poly.type
_entity_poly.pdbx_seq_one_letter_code
_entity_poly.pdbx_strand_id
1 'polypeptide(L)'
;MKKWLVTIAALWLAGCSSGEINKNYYQLPVVQSGTQSTASQGNRLLWVEQVAVPDYLAGNGVVYQTSDVKYVIANNNLWASPLDQQLRNTLVANLSTQLPGWVVANLSTQLPGWVVASQPLGSAQDTLNVTVTEFNGRYDGKVIVSGEWLLNHQGQLIKRPFRLEGVQTQDGYDEMVKVLARVWSQEAASIAQEIKRLP
;
A
#
# COMPACT_ATOMS: atom_id res chain seq x y z
N MET A 1 -44.74 -46.28 -19.53
CA MET A 1 -43.67 -46.34 -18.53
C MET A 1 -42.35 -45.69 -19.00
N LYS A 2 -41.96 -45.75 -20.26
CA LYS A 2 -40.71 -45.12 -20.78
C LYS A 2 -40.70 -43.58 -20.78
N LYS A 3 -41.84 -42.91 -20.85
CA LYS A 3 -41.95 -41.43 -20.89
C LYS A 3 -41.77 -40.79 -19.52
N TRP A 4 -42.04 -41.49 -18.45
CA TRP A 4 -41.86 -40.98 -17.06
C TRP A 4 -40.41 -40.99 -16.59
N LEU A 5 -39.61 -41.93 -17.11
CA LEU A 5 -38.18 -41.98 -16.77
C LEU A 5 -37.35 -40.84 -17.36
N VAL A 6 -37.77 -40.33 -18.52
CA VAL A 6 -37.09 -39.19 -19.17
C VAL A 6 -37.35 -37.87 -18.43
N THR A 7 -38.53 -37.73 -17.84
CA THR A 7 -38.89 -36.51 -17.09
C THR A 7 -38.14 -36.40 -15.75
N ILE A 8 -37.84 -37.52 -15.11
CA ILE A 8 -37.08 -37.56 -13.85
C ILE A 8 -35.60 -37.27 -14.08
N ALA A 9 -35.03 -37.75 -15.21
CA ALA A 9 -33.63 -37.48 -15.55
C ALA A 9 -33.34 -36.00 -15.88
N ALA A 10 -34.33 -35.25 -16.36
CA ALA A 10 -34.22 -33.83 -16.71
C ALA A 10 -34.19 -32.90 -15.47
N LEU A 11 -34.70 -33.34 -14.32
CA LEU A 11 -34.71 -32.55 -13.07
C LEU A 11 -33.35 -32.59 -12.33
N TRP A 12 -32.46 -33.49 -12.65
CA TRP A 12 -31.14 -33.61 -11.99
C TRP A 12 -30.06 -32.72 -12.59
N LEU A 13 -30.30 -32.03 -13.71
CA LEU A 13 -29.35 -31.14 -14.37
C LEU A 13 -29.51 -29.66 -13.98
N ALA A 14 -30.47 -29.28 -13.14
CA ALA A 14 -30.72 -27.91 -12.72
C ALA A 14 -29.95 -27.47 -11.48
N GLY A 15 -29.00 -28.26 -10.97
CA GLY A 15 -28.41 -28.09 -9.64
C GLY A 15 -26.99 -27.52 -9.59
N CYS A 16 -26.40 -27.05 -10.67
CA CYS A 16 -25.07 -26.41 -10.62
C CYS A 16 -25.14 -24.94 -11.06
N SER A 17 -25.87 -24.12 -10.32
CA SER A 17 -25.61 -22.70 -10.27
C SER A 17 -24.46 -22.49 -9.27
N SER A 18 -23.21 -22.65 -9.74
CA SER A 18 -22.04 -22.14 -9.03
C SER A 18 -22.20 -20.63 -9.02
N GLY A 19 -22.64 -20.06 -7.87
CA GLY A 19 -22.65 -18.62 -7.66
C GLY A 19 -21.28 -18.08 -8.04
N GLU A 20 -21.23 -17.16 -8.98
CA GLU A 20 -19.99 -16.44 -9.31
C GLU A 20 -19.49 -15.80 -8.00
N ILE A 21 -18.34 -16.28 -7.54
CA ILE A 21 -17.67 -15.66 -6.40
C ILE A 21 -17.10 -14.34 -6.93
N ASN A 22 -17.86 -13.25 -6.75
CA ASN A 22 -17.44 -11.92 -7.13
C ASN A 22 -16.21 -11.54 -6.29
N LYS A 23 -15.06 -11.41 -6.95
CA LYS A 23 -13.82 -10.90 -6.34
C LYS A 23 -13.73 -9.40 -6.57
N ASN A 24 -13.48 -8.68 -5.49
CA ASN A 24 -13.21 -7.25 -5.53
C ASN A 24 -11.70 -7.03 -5.45
N TYR A 25 -11.19 -6.11 -6.25
CA TYR A 25 -9.77 -5.77 -6.28
C TYR A 25 -9.57 -4.32 -5.85
N TYR A 26 -8.69 -4.12 -4.88
CA TYR A 26 -8.43 -2.83 -4.26
C TYR A 26 -7.03 -2.33 -4.59
N GLN A 27 -6.94 -1.04 -4.82
CA GLN A 27 -5.69 -0.33 -4.99
C GLN A 27 -5.68 0.91 -4.10
N LEU A 28 -4.55 1.19 -3.46
CA LEU A 28 -4.38 2.39 -2.67
C LEU A 28 -4.43 3.60 -3.61
N PRO A 29 -5.35 4.56 -3.38
CA PRO A 29 -5.41 5.76 -4.19
C PRO A 29 -4.13 6.58 -3.98
N VAL A 30 -3.51 6.99 -5.08
CA VAL A 30 -2.48 8.01 -5.06
C VAL A 30 -3.18 9.34 -4.90
N VAL A 31 -2.95 10.05 -3.80
CA VAL A 31 -3.45 11.41 -3.60
C VAL A 31 -2.65 12.31 -4.56
N GLN A 32 -3.17 12.48 -5.77
CA GLN A 32 -2.63 13.45 -6.70
C GLN A 32 -3.06 14.84 -6.21
N SER A 33 -2.24 15.48 -5.41
CA SER A 33 -2.30 16.93 -5.24
C SER A 33 -1.88 17.51 -6.59
N GLY A 34 -2.84 18.09 -7.31
CA GLY A 34 -2.75 18.45 -8.72
C GLY A 34 -1.72 19.52 -9.07
N THR A 35 -0.46 19.17 -8.99
CA THR A 35 0.62 19.87 -9.67
C THR A 35 1.52 18.78 -10.23
N GLN A 36 1.46 18.58 -11.54
CA GLN A 36 2.53 17.88 -12.23
C GLN A 36 3.82 18.62 -11.86
N SER A 37 4.64 17.98 -11.03
CA SER A 37 5.99 18.45 -10.81
C SER A 37 6.69 18.40 -12.17
N THR A 38 6.74 19.57 -12.84
CA THR A 38 7.80 19.81 -13.81
C THR A 38 9.09 19.37 -13.14
N ALA A 39 9.86 18.51 -13.81
CA ALA A 39 11.07 17.90 -13.30
C ALA A 39 11.81 18.88 -12.40
N SER A 40 11.74 18.67 -11.09
CA SER A 40 12.44 19.49 -10.12
C SER A 40 13.92 19.33 -10.41
N GLN A 41 14.58 20.39 -10.84
CA GLN A 41 16.04 20.49 -10.84
C GLN A 41 16.48 20.54 -9.36
N GLY A 42 16.17 19.48 -8.61
CA GLY A 42 16.57 19.35 -7.21
C GLY A 42 17.97 18.75 -7.16
N ASN A 43 18.85 19.36 -6.36
CA ASN A 43 20.20 18.85 -6.13
C ASN A 43 20.22 17.73 -5.06
N ARG A 44 19.08 17.37 -4.48
CA ARG A 44 18.98 16.34 -3.43
C ARG A 44 18.18 15.15 -3.96
N LEU A 45 18.72 13.95 -3.77
CA LEU A 45 18.08 12.68 -4.16
C LEU A 45 17.69 11.90 -2.91
N LEU A 46 16.42 11.54 -2.80
CA LEU A 46 15.91 10.58 -1.82
C LEU A 46 15.56 9.27 -2.55
N TRP A 47 16.25 8.22 -2.19
CA TRP A 47 16.00 6.89 -2.72
C TRP A 47 15.16 6.06 -1.75
N VAL A 48 13.95 5.71 -2.15
CA VAL A 48 13.09 4.79 -1.38
C VAL A 48 13.44 3.36 -1.80
N GLU A 49 14.25 2.67 -0.97
CA GLU A 49 14.77 1.34 -1.30
C GLU A 49 13.67 0.29 -1.19
N GLN A 50 13.05 0.20 -0.02
CA GLN A 50 12.11 -0.86 0.29
C GLN A 50 10.97 -0.39 1.19
N VAL A 51 9.79 -0.97 0.98
CA VAL A 51 8.72 -1.03 1.97
C VAL A 51 8.47 -2.51 2.26
N ALA A 52 8.95 -2.99 3.40
CA ALA A 52 8.78 -4.37 3.82
C ALA A 52 7.45 -4.53 4.57
N VAL A 53 6.80 -5.67 4.36
CA VAL A 53 5.58 -6.07 5.06
C VAL A 53 5.75 -7.48 5.64
N PRO A 54 5.11 -7.84 6.76
CA PRO A 54 5.14 -9.21 7.30
C PRO A 54 4.35 -10.18 6.40
N ASP A 55 4.63 -11.46 6.53
CA ASP A 55 4.07 -12.53 5.68
C ASP A 55 2.54 -12.50 5.60
N TYR A 56 1.85 -12.19 6.70
CA TYR A 56 0.38 -12.17 6.73
C TYR A 56 -0.21 -11.01 5.91
N LEU A 57 0.57 -9.95 5.63
CA LEU A 57 0.23 -8.85 4.74
C LEU A 57 0.75 -9.03 3.32
N ALA A 58 1.71 -9.94 3.10
CA ALA A 58 2.32 -10.17 1.80
C ALA A 58 1.39 -10.93 0.83
N GLY A 59 0.33 -11.55 1.34
CA GLY A 59 -0.71 -12.18 0.53
C GLY A 59 -1.59 -11.18 -0.22
N ASN A 60 -2.40 -11.68 -1.14
CA ASN A 60 -3.28 -10.83 -1.95
C ASN A 60 -4.55 -10.38 -1.21
N GLY A 61 -4.94 -11.05 -0.12
CA GLY A 61 -6.17 -10.73 0.60
C GLY A 61 -6.03 -9.49 1.50
N VAL A 62 -7.04 -8.65 1.50
CA VAL A 62 -7.11 -7.54 2.46
C VAL A 62 -7.28 -8.09 3.87
N VAL A 63 -6.48 -7.61 4.81
CA VAL A 63 -6.44 -8.11 6.18
C VAL A 63 -7.36 -7.32 7.09
N TYR A 64 -8.09 -8.03 7.94
CA TYR A 64 -8.99 -7.48 8.94
C TYR A 64 -8.80 -8.19 10.27
N GLN A 65 -8.64 -7.43 11.35
CA GLN A 65 -8.52 -7.94 12.72
C GLN A 65 -9.93 -8.09 13.34
N THR A 66 -10.28 -9.32 13.74
CA THR A 66 -11.60 -9.64 14.32
C THR A 66 -11.61 -9.68 15.85
N SER A 67 -10.45 -9.72 16.48
CA SER A 67 -10.24 -9.58 17.93
C SER A 67 -8.77 -9.22 18.19
N ASP A 68 -8.40 -8.99 19.43
CA ASP A 68 -7.03 -8.60 19.80
C ASP A 68 -5.93 -9.57 19.33
N VAL A 69 -6.30 -10.83 19.06
CA VAL A 69 -5.34 -11.90 18.69
C VAL A 69 -5.70 -12.59 17.37
N LYS A 70 -6.77 -12.17 16.69
CA LYS A 70 -7.25 -12.89 15.50
C LYS A 70 -7.37 -12.00 14.29
N TYR A 71 -6.72 -12.42 13.22
CA TYR A 71 -6.80 -11.80 11.89
C TYR A 71 -7.54 -12.71 10.92
N VAL A 72 -8.21 -12.10 9.96
CA VAL A 72 -8.82 -12.75 8.79
C VAL A 72 -8.21 -12.14 7.55
N ILE A 73 -7.76 -12.99 6.65
CA ILE A 73 -7.31 -12.61 5.31
C ILE A 73 -8.49 -12.84 4.37
N ALA A 74 -8.94 -11.81 3.69
CA ALA A 74 -10.11 -11.89 2.84
C ALA A 74 -9.85 -12.75 1.59
N ASN A 75 -10.80 -13.63 1.27
CA ASN A 75 -10.72 -14.49 0.08
C ASN A 75 -11.24 -13.79 -1.20
N ASN A 76 -12.16 -12.83 -1.03
CA ASN A 76 -12.88 -12.19 -2.14
C ASN A 76 -12.62 -10.68 -2.23
N ASN A 77 -11.90 -10.09 -1.27
CA ASN A 77 -11.49 -8.70 -1.28
C ASN A 77 -9.96 -8.68 -1.32
N LEU A 78 -9.42 -8.43 -2.47
CA LEU A 78 -8.02 -8.68 -2.80
C LEU A 78 -7.30 -7.37 -3.15
N TRP A 79 -6.03 -7.29 -2.90
CA TRP A 79 -5.18 -6.25 -3.45
C TRP A 79 -4.99 -6.47 -4.95
N ALA A 80 -5.11 -5.42 -5.76
CA ALA A 80 -4.95 -5.47 -7.22
C ALA A 80 -3.48 -5.71 -7.65
N SER A 81 -2.53 -5.37 -6.77
CA SER A 81 -1.11 -5.67 -6.90
C SER A 81 -0.51 -5.89 -5.50
N PRO A 82 0.69 -6.45 -5.36
CA PRO A 82 1.34 -6.67 -4.06
C PRO A 82 1.33 -5.42 -3.19
N LEU A 83 0.96 -5.58 -1.92
CA LEU A 83 0.75 -4.45 -0.99
C LEU A 83 2.04 -3.64 -0.78
N ASP A 84 3.19 -4.30 -0.66
CA ASP A 84 4.50 -3.66 -0.53
C ASP A 84 4.80 -2.70 -1.68
N GLN A 85 4.44 -3.10 -2.91
CA GLN A 85 4.60 -2.27 -4.10
C GLN A 85 3.64 -1.08 -4.09
N GLN A 86 2.38 -1.29 -3.69
CA GLN A 86 1.40 -0.20 -3.58
C GLN A 86 1.83 0.82 -2.52
N LEU A 87 2.26 0.35 -1.35
CA LEU A 87 2.77 1.21 -0.27
C LEU A 87 3.99 2.00 -0.71
N ARG A 88 4.95 1.38 -1.38
CA ARG A 88 6.14 2.06 -1.90
C ARG A 88 5.79 3.10 -2.95
N ASN A 89 4.94 2.77 -3.92
CA ASN A 89 4.57 3.69 -4.98
C ASN A 89 3.79 4.90 -4.46
N THR A 90 2.86 4.68 -3.53
CA THR A 90 2.11 5.77 -2.90
C THR A 90 2.99 6.61 -1.97
N LEU A 91 3.96 6.00 -1.28
CA LEU A 91 4.95 6.72 -0.47
C LEU A 91 5.79 7.66 -1.34
N VAL A 92 6.36 7.16 -2.44
CA VAL A 92 7.14 7.98 -3.39
C VAL A 92 6.31 9.12 -3.94
N ALA A 93 5.07 8.87 -4.36
CA ALA A 93 4.18 9.91 -4.87
C ALA A 93 3.88 11.00 -3.82
N ASN A 94 3.58 10.60 -2.59
CA ASN A 94 3.32 11.54 -1.49
C ASN A 94 4.58 12.35 -1.12
N LEU A 95 5.74 11.71 -0.99
CA LEU A 95 7.00 12.39 -0.68
C LEU A 95 7.42 13.35 -1.80
N SER A 96 7.27 12.96 -3.07
CA SER A 96 7.56 13.83 -4.22
C SER A 96 6.74 15.12 -4.20
N THR A 97 5.48 15.04 -3.76
CA THR A 97 4.61 16.22 -3.63
C THR A 97 5.03 17.11 -2.46
N GLN A 98 5.51 16.51 -1.37
CA GLN A 98 5.79 17.20 -0.13
C GLN A 98 7.23 17.69 0.02
N LEU A 99 8.17 17.21 -0.80
CA LEU A 99 9.57 17.57 -0.80
C LEU A 99 9.93 18.36 -2.08
N PRO A 100 9.48 19.62 -2.21
CA PRO A 100 9.86 20.45 -3.35
C PRO A 100 11.36 20.64 -3.38
N GLY A 101 12.00 20.48 -4.56
CA GLY A 101 13.45 20.54 -4.72
C GLY A 101 14.20 19.23 -4.44
N TRP A 102 13.46 18.14 -4.15
CA TRP A 102 14.01 16.79 -4.06
C TRP A 102 13.57 15.95 -5.25
N VAL A 103 14.44 15.07 -5.70
CA VAL A 103 14.07 13.96 -6.59
C VAL A 103 13.83 12.75 -5.71
N VAL A 104 12.58 12.29 -5.63
CA VAL A 104 12.21 11.08 -4.89
C VAL A 104 12.01 9.95 -5.90
N ALA A 105 12.78 8.88 -5.77
CA ALA A 105 12.77 7.77 -6.71
C ALA A 105 12.78 6.41 -6.01
N ASN A 106 12.36 5.37 -6.73
CA ASN A 106 12.50 3.96 -6.36
C ASN A 106 12.81 3.12 -7.60
N LEU A 107 13.06 1.83 -7.42
CA LEU A 107 13.33 0.88 -8.51
C LEU A 107 12.21 0.77 -9.55
N SER A 108 10.98 1.13 -9.19
CA SER A 108 9.81 1.05 -10.08
C SER A 108 9.56 2.34 -10.86
N THR A 109 10.28 3.42 -10.56
CA THR A 109 10.12 4.70 -11.25
C THR A 109 10.88 4.64 -12.56
N GLN A 110 10.19 4.25 -13.63
CA GLN A 110 10.72 4.33 -14.99
C GLN A 110 10.63 5.80 -15.46
N LEU A 111 11.75 6.46 -15.53
CA LEU A 111 11.84 7.77 -16.15
C LEU A 111 11.96 7.57 -17.67
N PRO A 112 11.01 8.06 -18.49
CA PRO A 112 11.10 7.94 -19.94
C PRO A 112 12.39 8.61 -20.45
N GLY A 113 13.24 7.82 -21.12
CA GLY A 113 14.49 8.33 -21.72
C GLY A 113 15.72 8.31 -20.80
N TRP A 114 15.63 7.76 -19.60
CA TRP A 114 16.75 7.59 -18.68
C TRP A 114 17.08 6.12 -18.44
N VAL A 115 18.37 5.83 -18.38
CA VAL A 115 18.83 4.52 -17.91
C VAL A 115 18.65 4.51 -16.39
N VAL A 116 17.68 3.76 -15.88
CA VAL A 116 17.52 3.54 -14.44
C VAL A 116 18.68 2.69 -13.97
N ALA A 117 19.66 3.30 -13.31
CA ALA A 117 20.68 2.54 -12.62
C ALA A 117 20.04 1.74 -11.49
N SER A 118 20.27 0.44 -11.47
CA SER A 118 19.80 -0.47 -10.42
C SER A 118 20.53 -0.28 -9.08
N GLN A 119 21.40 0.72 -9.01
CA GLN A 119 22.16 1.11 -7.82
C GLN A 119 22.20 2.62 -7.65
N PRO A 120 22.32 3.09 -6.41
CA PRO A 120 22.45 4.50 -6.10
C PRO A 120 23.63 5.14 -6.82
N LEU A 121 23.37 6.19 -7.58
CA LEU A 121 24.39 6.96 -8.30
C LEU A 121 25.03 7.97 -7.35
N GLY A 122 26.11 7.56 -6.66
CA GLY A 122 27.00 8.47 -5.92
C GLY A 122 26.77 8.51 -4.40
N SER A 123 27.75 9.08 -3.70
CA SER A 123 27.88 9.13 -2.25
C SER A 123 27.01 10.19 -1.54
N ALA A 124 26.18 10.92 -2.26
CA ALA A 124 25.44 12.08 -1.75
C ALA A 124 23.92 11.91 -1.78
N GLN A 125 23.43 10.67 -1.76
CA GLN A 125 22.00 10.41 -1.75
C GLN A 125 21.51 9.92 -0.40
N ASP A 126 20.33 10.37 -0.04
CA ASP A 126 19.64 9.84 1.13
C ASP A 126 18.87 8.57 0.75
N THR A 127 18.84 7.59 1.64
CA THR A 127 18.09 6.35 1.44
C THR A 127 17.05 6.15 2.54
N LEU A 128 15.84 5.74 2.13
CA LEU A 128 14.72 5.48 3.03
C LEU A 128 14.27 4.04 2.91
N ASN A 129 14.28 3.33 4.03
CA ASN A 129 13.70 2.01 4.20
C ASN A 129 12.52 2.09 5.17
N VAL A 130 11.42 1.43 4.85
CA VAL A 130 10.24 1.37 5.72
C VAL A 130 9.88 -0.08 5.99
N THR A 131 9.61 -0.42 7.24
CA THR A 131 9.07 -1.70 7.65
C THR A 131 7.69 -1.47 8.24
N VAL A 132 6.66 -1.93 7.55
CA VAL A 132 5.27 -1.88 8.03
C VAL A 132 5.00 -3.15 8.82
N THR A 133 4.45 -3.02 10.01
CA THR A 133 4.10 -4.15 10.89
C THR A 133 2.60 -4.40 10.95
N GLU A 134 1.77 -3.36 10.79
CA GLU A 134 0.32 -3.47 10.73
C GLU A 134 -0.22 -2.57 9.61
N PHE A 135 -1.14 -3.10 8.81
CA PHE A 135 -1.87 -2.38 7.76
C PHE A 135 -3.22 -3.05 7.55
N ASN A 136 -4.14 -2.81 8.46
CA ASN A 136 -5.40 -3.56 8.52
C ASN A 136 -6.54 -2.78 9.18
N GLY A 137 -7.77 -3.19 8.90
CA GLY A 137 -8.93 -2.79 9.66
C GLY A 137 -9.05 -3.55 10.99
N ARG A 138 -9.86 -3.02 11.90
CA ARG A 138 -10.15 -3.61 13.20
C ARG A 138 -11.65 -3.74 13.43
N TYR A 139 -12.01 -4.65 14.35
CA TYR A 139 -13.38 -4.94 14.78
C TYR A 139 -14.07 -3.76 15.48
N ASP A 140 -13.32 -2.75 15.92
CA ASP A 140 -13.83 -1.52 16.55
C ASP A 140 -14.09 -0.37 15.56
N GLY A 141 -14.08 -0.64 14.25
CA GLY A 141 -14.31 0.34 13.20
C GLY A 141 -13.11 1.25 12.94
N LYS A 142 -11.93 0.89 13.44
CA LYS A 142 -10.68 1.60 13.18
C LYS A 142 -9.85 0.88 12.13
N VAL A 143 -8.91 1.61 11.56
CA VAL A 143 -7.77 1.05 10.82
C VAL A 143 -6.49 1.37 11.57
N ILE A 144 -5.48 0.52 11.42
CA ILE A 144 -4.16 0.70 12.01
C ILE A 144 -3.12 0.63 10.91
N VAL A 145 -2.19 1.58 10.96
CA VAL A 145 -0.97 1.59 10.16
C VAL A 145 0.19 1.79 11.13
N SER A 146 1.04 0.79 11.28
CA SER A 146 2.19 0.84 12.19
C SER A 146 3.44 0.25 11.57
N GLY A 147 4.58 0.65 12.10
CA GLY A 147 5.87 0.19 11.62
C GLY A 147 7.02 1.07 12.10
N GLU A 148 8.07 1.08 11.33
CA GLU A 148 9.24 1.93 11.54
C GLU A 148 9.87 2.31 10.20
N TRP A 149 10.55 3.43 10.16
CA TRP A 149 11.38 3.79 9.03
C TRP A 149 12.81 4.12 9.46
N LEU A 150 13.71 3.86 8.54
CA LEU A 150 15.15 4.09 8.66
C LEU A 150 15.60 4.97 7.50
N LEU A 151 16.05 6.17 7.82
CA LEU A 151 16.64 7.10 6.88
C LEU A 151 18.16 7.12 7.08
N ASN A 152 18.91 6.92 6.01
CA ASN A 152 20.32 7.21 5.96
C ASN A 152 20.50 8.59 5.31
N HIS A 153 20.86 9.57 6.11
CA HIS A 153 21.15 10.93 5.68
C HIS A 153 22.64 11.20 5.83
N GLN A 154 23.35 11.32 4.70
CA GLN A 154 24.81 11.61 4.69
C GLN A 154 25.63 10.65 5.59
N GLY A 155 25.25 9.36 5.66
CA GLY A 155 25.89 8.36 6.51
C GLY A 155 25.37 8.31 7.95
N GLN A 156 24.51 9.22 8.35
CA GLN A 156 23.84 9.20 9.65
C GLN A 156 22.52 8.41 9.56
N LEU A 157 22.36 7.42 10.41
CA LEU A 157 21.15 6.60 10.48
C LEU A 157 20.14 7.20 11.45
N ILE A 158 18.95 7.50 10.96
CA ILE A 158 17.82 8.03 11.74
C ILE A 158 16.70 7.02 11.69
N LYS A 159 16.35 6.43 12.83
CA LYS A 159 15.26 5.45 12.97
C LYS A 159 14.10 6.05 13.74
N ARG A 160 12.87 5.85 13.26
CA ARG A 160 11.63 6.28 13.94
C ARG A 160 10.54 5.21 13.82
N PRO A 161 9.95 4.80 14.94
CA PRO A 161 8.72 4.02 14.92
C PRO A 161 7.52 4.94 14.64
N PHE A 162 6.47 4.37 14.05
CA PHE A 162 5.18 5.03 13.87
C PHE A 162 4.02 4.09 14.20
N ARG A 163 2.93 4.66 14.68
CA ARG A 163 1.64 4.00 14.86
C ARG A 163 0.53 5.04 14.72
N LEU A 164 -0.25 4.91 13.68
CA LEU A 164 -1.37 5.79 13.39
C LEU A 164 -2.66 4.98 13.33
N GLU A 165 -3.76 5.64 13.71
CA GLU A 165 -5.09 5.08 13.63
C GLU A 165 -5.98 5.99 12.80
N GLY A 166 -6.91 5.40 12.07
CA GLY A 166 -7.98 6.09 11.37
C GLY A 166 -9.33 5.50 11.74
N VAL A 167 -10.38 6.30 11.71
CA VAL A 167 -11.74 5.85 11.99
C VAL A 167 -12.49 5.72 10.67
N GLN A 168 -13.15 4.57 10.46
CA GLN A 168 -14.07 4.35 9.36
C GLN A 168 -15.39 5.08 9.66
N THR A 169 -15.93 5.77 8.68
CA THR A 169 -17.23 6.44 8.78
C THR A 169 -18.37 5.54 8.33
N GLN A 170 -18.04 4.47 7.61
CA GLN A 170 -18.96 3.46 7.09
C GLN A 170 -18.31 2.09 7.15
N ASP A 171 -19.11 1.05 7.28
CA ASP A 171 -18.64 -0.32 7.19
C ASP A 171 -18.26 -0.69 5.74
N GLY A 172 -17.32 -1.61 5.62
CA GLY A 172 -16.94 -2.21 4.34
C GLY A 172 -15.49 -1.97 3.95
N TYR A 173 -15.02 -2.80 3.02
CA TYR A 173 -13.65 -2.78 2.53
C TYR A 173 -13.30 -1.50 1.76
N ASP A 174 -14.27 -0.92 1.04
CA ASP A 174 -14.06 0.32 0.28
C ASP A 174 -13.65 1.48 1.19
N GLU A 175 -14.40 1.68 2.28
CA GLU A 175 -14.10 2.73 3.25
C GLU A 175 -12.81 2.40 4.01
N MET A 176 -12.62 1.15 4.41
CA MET A 176 -11.41 0.70 5.08
C MET A 176 -10.15 1.03 4.26
N VAL A 177 -10.14 0.70 2.97
CA VAL A 177 -9.01 0.97 2.07
C VAL A 177 -8.77 2.47 1.91
N LYS A 178 -9.83 3.28 1.80
CA LYS A 178 -9.71 4.75 1.74
C LYS A 178 -9.10 5.33 3.02
N VAL A 179 -9.52 4.82 4.18
CA VAL A 179 -8.98 5.29 5.46
C VAL A 179 -7.53 4.84 5.63
N LEU A 180 -7.19 3.59 5.28
CA LEU A 180 -5.81 3.09 5.27
C LEU A 180 -4.90 3.96 4.39
N ALA A 181 -5.35 4.31 3.18
CA ALA A 181 -4.59 5.17 2.28
C ALA A 181 -4.37 6.58 2.85
N ARG A 182 -5.39 7.15 3.52
CA ARG A 182 -5.29 8.46 4.17
C ARG A 182 -4.30 8.43 5.31
N VAL A 183 -4.35 7.41 6.16
CA VAL A 183 -3.43 7.24 7.28
C VAL A 183 -1.99 7.03 6.80
N TRP A 184 -1.80 6.25 5.74
CA TRP A 184 -0.48 6.08 5.12
C TRP A 184 0.08 7.39 4.54
N SER A 185 -0.79 8.20 3.93
CA SER A 185 -0.40 9.54 3.44
C SER A 185 -0.02 10.49 4.58
N GLN A 186 -0.62 10.36 5.76
CA GLN A 186 -0.23 11.13 6.96
C GLN A 186 1.17 10.73 7.43
N GLU A 187 1.50 9.44 7.40
CA GLU A 187 2.87 9.01 7.73
C GLU A 187 3.89 9.52 6.71
N ALA A 188 3.58 9.47 5.42
CA ALA A 188 4.44 10.07 4.39
C ALA A 188 4.68 11.57 4.65
N ALA A 189 3.65 12.30 5.13
CA ALA A 189 3.79 13.70 5.52
C ALA A 189 4.70 13.88 6.73
N SER A 190 4.60 13.01 7.72
CA SER A 190 5.47 13.00 8.90
C SER A 190 6.93 12.79 8.50
N ILE A 191 7.20 11.78 7.67
CA ILE A 191 8.54 11.51 7.12
C ILE A 191 9.09 12.74 6.38
N ALA A 192 8.28 13.35 5.51
CA ALA A 192 8.71 14.55 4.77
C ALA A 192 9.04 15.72 5.70
N GLN A 193 8.29 15.90 6.78
CA GLN A 193 8.58 16.95 7.78
C GLN A 193 9.91 16.70 8.50
N GLU A 194 10.20 15.45 8.88
CA GLU A 194 11.48 15.11 9.50
C GLU A 194 12.65 15.34 8.53
N ILE A 195 12.53 14.94 7.27
CA ILE A 195 13.55 15.17 6.24
C ILE A 195 13.83 16.67 6.03
N LYS A 196 12.78 17.51 6.03
CA LYS A 196 12.95 18.98 5.89
C LYS A 196 13.69 19.64 7.05
N ARG A 197 13.72 19.03 8.23
CA ARG A 197 14.42 19.53 9.42
C ARG A 197 15.91 19.20 9.43
N LEU A 198 16.32 18.29 8.53
CA LEU A 198 17.72 17.90 8.43
C LEU A 198 18.53 18.97 7.70
N PRO A 199 19.78 19.20 8.11
CA PRO A 199 20.65 20.24 7.56
C PRO A 199 21.06 20.02 6.09
#